data_b1eae4da2bb00e3dec8b91a6d9d5f397
#
_entry.id   b1eae4da2bb00e3dec8b91a6d9d5f397
#
_cell.length_a   1.000
_cell.length_b   1.000
_cell.length_c   1.000
_cell.angle_alpha   90.00
_cell.angle_beta   90.00
_cell.angle_gamma   90.00
#
_symmetry.space_group_name_H-M   'P 1'
#
loop_
_entity.id
_entity.type
_entity.pdbx_description
1 polymer ?
#
loop_
_entity_poly.entity_id
_entity_poly.type
_entity_poly.pdbx_seq_one_letter_code
_entity_poly.pdbx_strand_id
1 'polypeptide(L)'
;ISAIINQAGGMRVLFIEVDTERSWAVAGIGPAFIASYLRQHGHDVMFLRATLDHDIDTIEAEVRQVAPDLIGMSLTTRQWQRGRSLAGALRERFDIPLIAGGLHPTFAPEVVLNSPGFDFVCLGEGEVALLELVEAMQSDSPLDSIPNIWARGGTRPTLRPPYEPIDNLPFMARDMLDEPNGVIHMATQRGCPFPCTYCAARMFNQLYEGTGQYGRRRSHDNVLEELIGLRDEGKLSYVIYLDDTFTIYRRWVKEFCRVYAEKLRIPFSLHARVETVTEDMLKMLADAGCTQITYGVESGSEKIRREVMQRGVDNQRFHDVFQWTRDAGIQVIANYMLGLPGESRDDLQQTLDLAQELDVLDFGYFVFYPYPVSYTHLRAHETRYTISDAVFW
;
A
#
# COMPACT_ATOMS: atom_id res chain seq x y z
N ILE A 1 -22.48 -7.82 -16.84
CA ILE A 1 -22.11 -6.43 -16.49
C ILE A 1 -22.91 -5.52 -17.38
N SER A 2 -23.98 -4.87 -16.83
CA SER A 2 -24.83 -3.94 -17.58
C SER A 2 -24.03 -2.68 -17.86
N ALA A 3 -23.88 -2.33 -19.12
CA ALA A 3 -23.33 -1.04 -19.54
C ALA A 3 -24.27 0.06 -19.03
N ILE A 4 -23.92 0.71 -17.93
CA ILE A 4 -24.52 1.98 -17.54
C ILE A 4 -23.87 3.03 -18.45
N ILE A 5 -24.61 3.42 -19.48
CA ILE A 5 -24.20 4.54 -20.35
C ILE A 5 -24.24 5.79 -19.48
N ASN A 6 -23.08 6.39 -19.25
CA ASN A 6 -22.95 7.64 -18.53
C ASN A 6 -23.61 8.78 -19.31
N GLN A 7 -24.75 9.29 -18.83
CA GLN A 7 -25.45 10.43 -19.43
C GLN A 7 -24.84 11.80 -19.05
N ALA A 8 -23.79 11.81 -18.23
CA ALA A 8 -23.24 13.03 -17.62
C ALA A 8 -21.93 13.55 -18.22
N GLY A 9 -21.45 13.04 -19.36
CA GLY A 9 -20.28 13.60 -20.07
C GLY A 9 -18.93 13.50 -19.33
N GLY A 10 -18.79 12.69 -18.27
CA GLY A 10 -17.53 12.46 -17.56
C GLY A 10 -16.58 11.57 -18.35
N MET A 11 -15.27 11.70 -18.12
CA MET A 11 -14.25 10.80 -18.71
C MET A 11 -14.29 9.42 -18.07
N ARG A 12 -13.88 8.42 -18.85
CA ARG A 12 -13.76 7.02 -18.41
C ARG A 12 -12.31 6.66 -18.12
N VAL A 13 -12.02 6.30 -16.87
CA VAL A 13 -10.69 5.89 -16.44
C VAL A 13 -10.70 4.39 -16.15
N LEU A 14 -9.74 3.66 -16.73
CA LEU A 14 -9.52 2.25 -16.43
C LEU A 14 -8.28 2.07 -15.56
N PHE A 15 -8.44 1.61 -14.32
CA PHE A 15 -7.30 1.13 -13.54
C PHE A 15 -6.99 -0.32 -13.86
N ILE A 16 -5.74 -0.60 -14.22
CA ILE A 16 -5.24 -1.96 -14.39
C ILE A 16 -4.33 -2.30 -13.21
N GLU A 17 -4.74 -3.26 -12.40
CA GLU A 17 -3.93 -3.88 -11.36
C GLU A 17 -3.08 -4.99 -11.97
N VAL A 18 -1.78 -4.97 -11.69
CA VAL A 18 -0.82 -5.91 -12.27
C VAL A 18 -0.40 -6.93 -11.21
N ASP A 19 -0.89 -8.17 -11.32
CA ASP A 19 -0.47 -9.26 -10.41
C ASP A 19 0.95 -9.73 -10.71
N THR A 20 1.68 -10.05 -9.66
CA THR A 20 3.03 -10.67 -9.74
C THR A 20 3.06 -12.06 -9.10
N GLU A 21 1.99 -12.46 -8.43
CA GLU A 21 1.84 -13.76 -7.75
C GLU A 21 0.44 -14.32 -8.00
N ARG A 22 0.33 -15.66 -7.97
CA ARG A 22 -0.95 -16.34 -8.20
C ARG A 22 -1.83 -16.41 -6.95
N SER A 23 -1.24 -16.27 -5.78
CA SER A 23 -1.88 -16.62 -4.50
C SER A 23 -2.36 -15.45 -3.66
N TRP A 24 -2.01 -14.21 -4.01
CA TRP A 24 -2.38 -13.04 -3.19
C TRP A 24 -2.77 -11.83 -4.04
N ALA A 25 -4.01 -11.44 -3.87
CA ALA A 25 -4.44 -10.11 -4.28
C ALA A 25 -3.93 -9.11 -3.24
N VAL A 26 -3.04 -8.24 -3.63
CA VAL A 26 -2.76 -7.06 -2.82
C VAL A 26 -3.93 -6.12 -3.03
N ALA A 27 -4.63 -5.75 -1.96
CA ALA A 27 -5.71 -4.79 -2.05
C ALA A 27 -5.20 -3.45 -2.60
N GLY A 28 -5.69 -3.05 -3.76
CA GLY A 28 -5.34 -1.79 -4.43
C GLY A 28 -5.96 -0.58 -3.72
N ILE A 29 -5.64 -0.36 -2.43
CA ILE A 29 -6.24 0.68 -1.58
C ILE A 29 -6.07 2.08 -2.19
N GLY A 30 -4.88 2.41 -2.69
CA GLY A 30 -4.63 3.71 -3.33
C GLY A 30 -5.55 3.96 -4.53
N PRO A 31 -5.55 3.09 -5.56
CA PRO A 31 -6.50 3.17 -6.68
C PRO A 31 -7.98 3.21 -6.24
N ALA A 32 -8.36 2.47 -5.19
CA ALA A 32 -9.74 2.45 -4.71
C ALA A 32 -10.18 3.81 -4.12
N PHE A 33 -9.32 4.52 -3.39
CA PHE A 33 -9.59 5.90 -2.95
C PHE A 33 -9.68 6.87 -4.14
N ILE A 34 -8.75 6.78 -5.08
CA ILE A 34 -8.75 7.62 -6.28
C ILE A 34 -10.02 7.39 -7.10
N ALA A 35 -10.43 6.14 -7.28
CA ALA A 35 -11.64 5.78 -8.01
C ALA A 35 -12.90 6.39 -7.39
N SER A 36 -13.07 6.28 -6.07
CA SER A 36 -14.18 6.91 -5.37
C SER A 36 -14.16 8.42 -5.51
N TYR A 37 -12.97 9.04 -5.41
CA TYR A 37 -12.82 10.47 -5.55
C TYR A 37 -13.19 10.96 -6.96
N LEU A 38 -12.74 10.28 -8.01
CA LEU A 38 -13.11 10.59 -9.39
C LEU A 38 -14.61 10.37 -9.65
N ARG A 39 -15.19 9.28 -9.14
CA ARG A 39 -16.64 8.98 -9.26
C ARG A 39 -17.49 10.05 -8.58
N GLN A 40 -17.06 10.56 -7.42
CA GLN A 40 -17.75 11.66 -6.72
C GLN A 40 -17.78 12.95 -7.58
N HIS A 41 -16.80 13.13 -8.49
CA HIS A 41 -16.73 14.28 -9.41
C HIS A 41 -17.32 13.98 -10.81
N GLY A 42 -18.07 12.87 -10.95
CA GLY A 42 -18.83 12.56 -12.15
C GLY A 42 -18.07 11.83 -13.25
N HIS A 43 -16.91 11.27 -12.97
CA HIS A 43 -16.15 10.44 -13.91
C HIS A 43 -16.48 8.96 -13.74
N ASP A 44 -16.39 8.20 -14.83
CA ASP A 44 -16.53 6.74 -14.79
C ASP A 44 -15.18 6.10 -14.47
N VAL A 45 -15.14 5.24 -13.46
CA VAL A 45 -13.93 4.51 -13.14
C VAL A 45 -14.20 3.01 -13.17
N MET A 46 -13.43 2.32 -13.99
CA MET A 46 -13.46 0.89 -14.18
C MET A 46 -12.18 0.25 -13.65
N PHE A 47 -12.24 -1.04 -13.38
CA PHE A 47 -11.13 -1.81 -12.84
C PHE A 47 -10.93 -3.10 -13.64
N LEU A 48 -9.68 -3.40 -13.95
CA LEU A 48 -9.24 -4.64 -14.59
C LEU A 48 -8.07 -5.23 -13.81
N ARG A 49 -8.17 -6.48 -13.44
CA ARG A 49 -7.07 -7.21 -12.83
C ARG A 49 -6.33 -8.03 -13.88
N ALA A 50 -5.11 -7.64 -14.19
CA ALA A 50 -4.21 -8.36 -15.08
C ALA A 50 -3.49 -9.47 -14.30
N THR A 51 -4.12 -10.65 -14.19
CA THR A 51 -3.54 -11.83 -13.52
C THR A 51 -2.39 -12.42 -14.32
N LEU A 52 -1.58 -13.30 -13.72
CA LEU A 52 -0.47 -13.98 -14.42
C LEU A 52 -0.94 -14.89 -15.55
N ASP A 53 -2.19 -15.30 -15.54
CA ASP A 53 -2.78 -16.17 -16.57
C ASP A 53 -3.38 -15.38 -17.73
N HIS A 54 -3.52 -14.05 -17.62
CA HIS A 54 -3.97 -13.19 -18.70
C HIS A 54 -2.81 -12.88 -19.65
N ASP A 55 -2.98 -13.24 -20.91
CA ASP A 55 -2.14 -12.76 -22.00
C ASP A 55 -2.55 -11.33 -22.44
N ILE A 56 -1.78 -10.76 -23.35
CA ILE A 56 -2.04 -9.40 -23.81
C ILE A 56 -3.34 -9.31 -24.62
N ASP A 57 -3.74 -10.36 -25.33
CA ASP A 57 -4.93 -10.35 -26.18
C ASP A 57 -6.20 -10.34 -25.32
N THR A 58 -6.19 -11.04 -24.18
CA THR A 58 -7.26 -11.00 -23.18
C THR A 58 -7.40 -9.59 -22.60
N ILE A 59 -6.29 -8.95 -22.22
CA ILE A 59 -6.29 -7.58 -21.68
C ILE A 59 -6.73 -6.58 -22.75
N GLU A 60 -6.31 -6.74 -24.00
CA GLU A 60 -6.73 -5.92 -25.13
C GLU A 60 -8.24 -5.97 -25.33
N ALA A 61 -8.84 -7.17 -25.27
CA ALA A 61 -10.29 -7.35 -25.42
C ALA A 61 -11.07 -6.57 -24.35
N GLU A 62 -10.62 -6.64 -23.09
CA GLU A 62 -11.22 -5.89 -21.99
C GLU A 62 -11.06 -4.37 -22.18
N VAL A 63 -9.88 -3.90 -22.57
CA VAL A 63 -9.64 -2.46 -22.84
C VAL A 63 -10.54 -1.97 -23.98
N ARG A 64 -10.72 -2.76 -25.06
CA ARG A 64 -11.63 -2.43 -26.16
C ARG A 64 -13.09 -2.37 -25.69
N GLN A 65 -13.52 -3.29 -24.82
CA GLN A 65 -14.87 -3.31 -24.27
C GLN A 65 -15.14 -2.11 -23.38
N VAL A 66 -14.17 -1.73 -22.54
CA VAL A 66 -14.27 -0.56 -21.64
C VAL A 66 -14.20 0.74 -22.43
N ALA A 67 -13.37 0.80 -23.48
CA ALA A 67 -13.06 2.00 -24.26
C ALA A 67 -12.73 3.22 -23.38
N PRO A 68 -11.67 3.13 -22.55
CA PRO A 68 -11.32 4.20 -21.61
C PRO A 68 -10.66 5.39 -22.31
N ASP A 69 -10.79 6.57 -21.71
CA ASP A 69 -10.10 7.80 -22.12
C ASP A 69 -8.70 7.91 -21.47
N LEU A 70 -8.48 7.21 -20.36
CA LEU A 70 -7.20 7.17 -19.63
C LEU A 70 -7.02 5.79 -18.99
N ILE A 71 -5.83 5.22 -19.10
CA ILE A 71 -5.45 3.99 -18.38
C ILE A 71 -4.48 4.34 -17.25
N GLY A 72 -4.79 3.91 -16.00
CA GLY A 72 -3.96 4.08 -14.81
C GLY A 72 -3.39 2.77 -14.29
N MET A 73 -2.13 2.76 -13.86
CA MET A 73 -1.50 1.64 -13.17
C MET A 73 -0.82 2.12 -11.89
N SER A 74 -1.18 1.52 -10.75
CA SER A 74 -0.46 1.74 -9.49
C SER A 74 0.58 0.63 -9.30
N LEU A 75 1.87 1.00 -9.28
CA LEU A 75 2.96 0.04 -9.37
C LEU A 75 3.89 0.11 -8.16
N THR A 76 4.10 -1.04 -7.52
CA THR A 76 5.24 -1.28 -6.64
C THR A 76 6.48 -1.63 -7.47
N THR A 77 7.66 -1.66 -6.82
CA THR A 77 8.89 -2.03 -7.52
C THR A 77 8.87 -3.48 -8.02
N ARG A 78 8.19 -4.40 -7.32
CA ARG A 78 7.98 -5.78 -7.79
C ARG A 78 7.11 -5.87 -9.04
N GLN A 79 6.09 -5.01 -9.14
CA GLN A 79 5.16 -4.97 -10.27
C GLN A 79 5.76 -4.26 -11.49
N TRP A 80 6.82 -3.46 -11.31
CA TRP A 80 7.38 -2.58 -12.33
C TRP A 80 7.69 -3.27 -13.65
N GLN A 81 8.41 -4.40 -13.62
CA GLN A 81 8.84 -5.06 -14.85
C GLN A 81 7.63 -5.51 -15.70
N ARG A 82 6.64 -6.13 -15.06
CA ARG A 82 5.43 -6.57 -15.73
C ARG A 82 4.56 -5.39 -16.17
N GLY A 83 4.38 -4.39 -15.30
CA GLY A 83 3.63 -3.18 -15.63
C GLY A 83 4.21 -2.44 -16.82
N ARG A 84 5.55 -2.32 -16.88
CA ARG A 84 6.26 -1.72 -18.03
C ARG A 84 6.02 -2.50 -19.32
N SER A 85 6.13 -3.82 -19.27
CA SER A 85 5.90 -4.68 -20.45
C SER A 85 4.47 -4.56 -20.93
N LEU A 86 3.49 -4.56 -20.02
CA LEU A 86 2.09 -4.40 -20.34
C LEU A 86 1.79 -3.01 -20.94
N ALA A 87 2.32 -1.96 -20.35
CA ALA A 87 2.14 -0.59 -20.85
C ALA A 87 2.71 -0.43 -22.27
N GLY A 88 3.89 -1.00 -22.55
CA GLY A 88 4.47 -1.01 -23.89
C GLY A 88 3.58 -1.74 -24.91
N ALA A 89 3.09 -2.92 -24.55
CA ALA A 89 2.21 -3.71 -25.41
C ALA A 89 0.84 -3.03 -25.67
N LEU A 90 0.30 -2.33 -24.66
CA LEU A 90 -0.93 -1.54 -24.82
C LEU A 90 -0.70 -0.33 -25.73
N ARG A 91 0.44 0.35 -25.64
CA ARG A 91 0.80 1.49 -26.49
C ARG A 91 0.91 1.09 -27.98
N GLU A 92 1.35 -0.12 -28.29
CA GLU A 92 1.39 -0.63 -29.67
C GLU A 92 0.00 -0.84 -30.27
N ARG A 93 -1.04 -0.99 -29.44
CA ARG A 93 -2.42 -1.35 -29.84
C ARG A 93 -3.42 -0.20 -29.73
N PHE A 94 -3.13 0.77 -28.88
CA PHE A 94 -4.06 1.85 -28.53
C PHE A 94 -3.35 3.20 -28.47
N ASP A 95 -4.04 4.23 -28.93
CA ASP A 95 -3.66 5.63 -28.74
C ASP A 95 -4.36 6.24 -27.51
N ILE A 96 -4.42 5.46 -26.44
CA ILE A 96 -5.00 5.88 -25.14
C ILE A 96 -3.86 6.30 -24.24
N PRO A 97 -3.91 7.47 -23.60
CA PRO A 97 -2.88 7.89 -22.64
C PRO A 97 -2.81 6.98 -21.44
N LEU A 98 -1.57 6.71 -20.97
CA LEU A 98 -1.28 5.88 -19.81
C LEU A 98 -0.58 6.67 -18.72
N ILE A 99 -1.06 6.52 -17.47
CA ILE A 99 -0.44 7.09 -16.27
C ILE A 99 0.02 6.00 -15.31
N ALA A 100 1.25 6.15 -14.80
CA ALA A 100 1.76 5.33 -13.71
C ALA A 100 1.76 6.11 -12.39
N GLY A 101 1.28 5.48 -11.33
CA GLY A 101 1.34 5.98 -9.96
C GLY A 101 1.82 4.90 -8.98
N GLY A 102 1.78 5.19 -7.71
CA GLY A 102 2.21 4.30 -6.64
C GLY A 102 3.69 4.45 -6.29
N LEU A 103 4.21 3.47 -5.55
CA LEU A 103 5.54 3.53 -4.94
C LEU A 103 6.67 3.69 -5.97
N HIS A 104 6.73 2.79 -6.96
CA HIS A 104 7.85 2.79 -7.92
C HIS A 104 7.86 4.05 -8.79
N PRO A 105 6.76 4.48 -9.43
CA PRO A 105 6.73 5.71 -10.20
C PRO A 105 7.03 6.96 -9.38
N THR A 106 6.64 7.02 -8.12
CA THR A 106 6.95 8.16 -7.23
C THR A 106 8.46 8.33 -7.02
N PHE A 107 9.20 7.23 -6.87
CA PHE A 107 10.64 7.27 -6.52
C PHE A 107 11.59 7.00 -7.69
N ALA A 108 11.05 6.57 -8.85
CA ALA A 108 11.82 6.39 -10.08
C ALA A 108 11.09 6.97 -11.31
N PRO A 109 10.59 8.22 -11.25
CA PRO A 109 9.72 8.77 -12.28
C PRO A 109 10.41 8.86 -13.64
N GLU A 110 11.70 9.21 -13.67
CA GLU A 110 12.49 9.30 -14.91
C GLU A 110 12.60 7.92 -15.59
N VAL A 111 12.77 6.85 -14.81
CA VAL A 111 12.82 5.48 -15.35
C VAL A 111 11.49 5.12 -16.00
N VAL A 112 10.39 5.51 -15.39
CA VAL A 112 9.04 5.27 -15.92
C VAL A 112 8.78 6.08 -17.18
N LEU A 113 9.06 7.38 -17.18
CA LEU A 113 8.86 8.27 -18.33
C LEU A 113 9.77 7.95 -19.51
N ASN A 114 10.97 7.41 -19.27
CA ASN A 114 11.88 6.98 -20.33
C ASN A 114 11.55 5.59 -20.88
N SER A 115 10.65 4.84 -20.25
CA SER A 115 10.19 3.54 -20.75
C SER A 115 9.05 3.71 -21.75
N PRO A 116 8.85 2.77 -22.68
CA PRO A 116 7.70 2.80 -23.57
C PRO A 116 6.39 2.66 -22.79
N GLY A 117 5.35 3.34 -23.25
CA GLY A 117 3.96 3.14 -22.80
C GLY A 117 3.38 4.25 -21.95
N PHE A 118 4.05 4.74 -20.92
CA PHE A 118 3.50 5.76 -20.02
C PHE A 118 3.70 7.18 -20.56
N ASP A 119 2.65 7.99 -20.55
CA ASP A 119 2.66 9.41 -20.89
C ASP A 119 2.84 10.28 -19.67
N PHE A 120 2.33 9.81 -18.53
CA PHE A 120 2.33 10.54 -17.28
C PHE A 120 2.82 9.69 -16.11
N VAL A 121 3.38 10.36 -15.11
CA VAL A 121 3.65 9.80 -13.79
C VAL A 121 2.96 10.65 -12.74
N CYS A 122 2.25 10.01 -11.81
CA CYS A 122 1.73 10.66 -10.61
C CYS A 122 2.70 10.47 -9.44
N LEU A 123 3.19 11.55 -8.87
CA LEU A 123 4.10 11.56 -7.73
C LEU A 123 3.33 11.70 -6.41
N GLY A 124 3.47 10.73 -5.50
CA GLY A 124 2.79 10.77 -4.20
C GLY A 124 1.30 10.50 -4.28
N GLU A 125 0.49 11.32 -3.62
CA GLU A 125 -0.97 11.13 -3.56
C GLU A 125 -1.67 11.55 -4.83
N GLY A 126 -2.60 10.74 -5.30
CA GLY A 126 -3.18 10.83 -6.63
C GLY A 126 -4.59 11.40 -6.71
N GLU A 127 -5.34 11.53 -5.61
CA GLU A 127 -6.78 11.84 -5.66
C GLU A 127 -7.06 13.16 -6.40
N VAL A 128 -6.49 14.25 -5.92
CA VAL A 128 -6.67 15.58 -6.53
C VAL A 128 -5.90 15.69 -7.86
N ALA A 129 -4.71 15.10 -7.92
CA ALA A 129 -3.86 15.19 -9.11
C ALA A 129 -4.48 14.49 -10.32
N LEU A 130 -5.09 13.29 -10.14
CA LEU A 130 -5.78 12.61 -11.21
C LEU A 130 -7.08 13.30 -11.61
N LEU A 131 -7.82 13.87 -10.64
CA LEU A 131 -9.01 14.65 -10.97
C LEU A 131 -8.65 15.83 -11.88
N GLU A 132 -7.65 16.62 -11.51
CA GLU A 132 -7.22 17.75 -12.34
C GLU A 132 -6.68 17.31 -13.71
N LEU A 133 -5.97 16.18 -13.79
CA LEU A 133 -5.53 15.63 -15.07
C LEU A 133 -6.72 15.27 -15.97
N VAL A 134 -7.69 14.54 -15.43
CA VAL A 134 -8.87 14.07 -16.18
C VAL A 134 -9.72 15.27 -16.62
N GLU A 135 -9.95 16.26 -15.77
CA GLU A 135 -10.69 17.49 -16.11
C GLU A 135 -9.94 18.35 -17.15
N ALA A 136 -8.61 18.42 -17.04
CA ALA A 136 -7.81 19.14 -18.02
C ALA A 136 -7.80 18.44 -19.40
N MET A 137 -7.75 17.09 -19.43
CA MET A 137 -7.90 16.32 -20.66
C MET A 137 -9.30 16.52 -21.27
N GLN A 138 -10.35 16.52 -20.46
CA GLN A 138 -11.72 16.71 -20.93
C GLN A 138 -11.95 18.12 -21.52
N SER A 139 -11.30 19.13 -20.97
CA SER A 139 -11.41 20.54 -21.41
C SER A 139 -10.35 20.98 -22.43
N ASP A 140 -9.50 20.06 -22.90
CA ASP A 140 -8.34 20.33 -23.77
C ASP A 140 -7.43 21.46 -23.20
N SER A 141 -7.25 21.44 -21.88
CA SER A 141 -6.43 22.40 -21.14
C SER A 141 -4.98 21.93 -21.03
N PRO A 142 -4.00 22.83 -20.77
CA PRO A 142 -2.60 22.44 -20.60
C PRO A 142 -2.39 21.44 -19.47
N LEU A 143 -1.61 20.37 -19.72
CA LEU A 143 -1.37 19.25 -18.78
C LEU A 143 -0.04 19.38 -18.02
N ASP A 144 0.83 20.31 -18.39
CA ASP A 144 2.21 20.42 -17.92
C ASP A 144 2.38 21.20 -16.62
N SER A 145 1.31 21.79 -16.09
CA SER A 145 1.32 22.57 -14.86
C SER A 145 0.57 21.94 -13.68
N ILE A 146 0.07 20.73 -13.83
CA ILE A 146 -0.70 20.03 -12.77
C ILE A 146 0.26 19.53 -11.70
N PRO A 147 0.14 19.96 -10.43
CA PRO A 147 0.99 19.46 -9.36
C PRO A 147 0.85 17.94 -9.19
N ASN A 148 1.94 17.26 -8.87
CA ASN A 148 2.12 15.82 -8.78
C ASN A 148 2.07 15.07 -10.13
N ILE A 149 1.65 15.68 -11.24
CA ILE A 149 1.62 15.03 -12.56
C ILE A 149 2.84 15.44 -13.37
N TRP A 150 3.65 14.47 -13.74
CA TRP A 150 4.79 14.65 -14.62
C TRP A 150 4.51 14.06 -15.99
N ALA A 151 4.36 14.92 -16.99
CA ALA A 151 4.17 14.51 -18.37
C ALA A 151 5.49 14.12 -19.04
N ARG A 152 5.48 13.17 -19.94
CA ARG A 152 6.63 12.77 -20.76
C ARG A 152 7.15 13.97 -21.55
N GLY A 153 8.45 14.24 -21.45
CA GLY A 153 9.09 15.38 -22.09
C GLY A 153 8.87 16.73 -21.38
N GLY A 154 8.01 16.77 -20.37
CA GLY A 154 7.77 17.97 -19.53
C GLY A 154 8.78 18.17 -18.41
N THR A 155 8.59 19.21 -17.65
CA THR A 155 9.39 19.52 -16.44
C THR A 155 8.84 18.80 -15.22
N ARG A 156 9.71 18.53 -14.23
CA ARG A 156 9.29 17.93 -12.96
C ARG A 156 8.27 18.84 -12.26
N PRO A 157 7.10 18.31 -11.89
CA PRO A 157 6.05 19.11 -11.27
C PRO A 157 6.40 19.48 -9.82
N THR A 158 5.74 20.51 -9.31
CA THR A 158 5.68 20.75 -7.87
C THR A 158 4.86 19.66 -7.18
N LEU A 159 5.16 19.41 -5.91
CA LEU A 159 4.36 18.48 -5.10
C LEU A 159 3.29 19.25 -4.33
N ARG A 160 2.09 18.70 -4.31
CA ARG A 160 1.03 19.11 -3.40
C ARG A 160 1.37 18.71 -1.97
N PRO A 161 0.95 19.49 -0.97
CA PRO A 161 0.85 18.95 0.39
C PRO A 161 -0.02 17.68 0.42
N PRO A 162 0.26 16.75 1.36
CA PRO A 162 -0.62 15.62 1.57
C PRO A 162 -2.07 16.04 1.84
N TYR A 163 -3.04 15.29 1.31
CA TYR A 163 -4.47 15.63 1.44
C TYR A 163 -4.92 15.62 2.91
N GLU A 164 -5.49 16.72 3.40
CA GLU A 164 -5.86 16.89 4.80
C GLU A 164 -7.15 17.74 4.93
N PRO A 165 -8.11 17.37 5.78
CA PRO A 165 -8.16 16.11 6.54
C PRO A 165 -8.55 14.93 5.65
N ILE A 166 -7.97 13.75 5.92
CA ILE A 166 -8.24 12.54 5.10
C ILE A 166 -9.67 12.03 5.26
N ASP A 167 -10.40 12.45 6.28
CA ASP A 167 -11.83 12.16 6.46
C ASP A 167 -12.72 12.78 5.37
N ASN A 168 -12.22 13.79 4.65
CA ASN A 168 -12.94 14.40 3.54
C ASN A 168 -12.84 13.57 2.24
N LEU A 169 -11.99 12.55 2.21
CA LEU A 169 -11.98 11.60 1.10
C LEU A 169 -13.20 10.69 1.16
N PRO A 170 -13.82 10.36 0.04
CA PRO A 170 -14.88 9.36 0.02
C PRO A 170 -14.33 8.00 0.46
N PHE A 171 -15.20 7.11 0.93
CA PHE A 171 -14.84 5.74 1.24
C PHE A 171 -14.34 5.01 -0.01
N MET A 172 -13.46 4.03 0.18
CA MET A 172 -12.85 3.27 -0.91
C MET A 172 -13.89 2.62 -1.83
N ALA A 173 -13.61 2.59 -3.11
CA ALA A 173 -14.41 1.87 -4.11
C ALA A 173 -14.26 0.35 -3.89
N ARG A 174 -15.17 -0.24 -3.13
CA ARG A 174 -15.13 -1.65 -2.72
C ARG A 174 -15.25 -2.63 -3.87
N ASP A 175 -15.85 -2.24 -4.97
CA ASP A 175 -15.92 -3.02 -6.21
C ASP A 175 -14.56 -3.23 -6.89
N MET A 176 -13.53 -2.48 -6.48
CA MET A 176 -12.15 -2.63 -6.94
C MET A 176 -11.30 -3.53 -6.03
N LEU A 177 -11.83 -3.95 -4.88
CA LEU A 177 -11.13 -4.76 -3.91
C LEU A 177 -11.63 -6.20 -3.96
N ASP A 178 -10.71 -7.17 -3.86
CA ASP A 178 -11.07 -8.58 -3.74
C ASP A 178 -11.37 -8.89 -2.26
N GLU A 179 -12.64 -8.79 -1.89
CA GLU A 179 -13.13 -8.92 -0.52
C GLU A 179 -14.20 -10.02 -0.40
N PRO A 180 -13.82 -11.29 -0.65
CA PRO A 180 -14.77 -12.38 -0.62
C PRO A 180 -15.30 -12.62 0.82
N ASN A 181 -16.55 -13.09 0.91
CA ASN A 181 -17.17 -13.51 2.17
C ASN A 181 -17.24 -12.41 3.26
N GLY A 182 -17.18 -11.14 2.88
CA GLY A 182 -17.24 -10.03 3.82
C GLY A 182 -15.95 -9.80 4.62
N VAL A 183 -14.82 -10.30 4.15
CA VAL A 183 -13.50 -9.97 4.69
C VAL A 183 -13.05 -8.66 4.09
N ILE A 184 -13.05 -7.59 4.87
CA ILE A 184 -12.84 -6.22 4.41
C ILE A 184 -11.42 -5.73 4.73
N HIS A 185 -10.74 -5.20 3.72
CA HIS A 185 -9.48 -4.49 3.89
C HIS A 185 -9.72 -3.02 4.26
N MET A 186 -9.12 -2.55 5.34
CA MET A 186 -9.33 -1.20 5.86
C MET A 186 -8.01 -0.47 6.09
N ALA A 187 -7.95 0.79 5.68
CA ALA A 187 -6.89 1.71 6.07
C ALA A 187 -7.47 2.80 6.99
N THR A 188 -6.94 2.91 8.21
CA THR A 188 -7.34 3.97 9.16
C THR A 188 -6.35 5.12 9.17
N GLN A 189 -5.19 4.94 8.54
CA GLN A 189 -4.13 5.95 8.46
C GLN A 189 -3.38 5.88 7.14
N ARG A 190 -2.63 6.92 6.85
CA ARG A 190 -1.62 6.96 5.81
C ARG A 190 -0.28 7.28 6.43
N GLY A 191 0.73 6.47 6.09
CA GLY A 191 2.10 6.64 6.52
C GLY A 191 2.40 6.20 7.94
N CYS A 192 3.71 6.14 8.20
CA CYS A 192 4.30 5.70 9.46
C CYS A 192 5.46 6.64 9.80
N PRO A 193 5.60 7.13 11.05
CA PRO A 193 6.64 8.09 11.41
C PRO A 193 8.01 7.43 11.66
N PHE A 194 8.10 6.11 11.66
CA PHE A 194 9.34 5.41 11.96
C PHE A 194 10.36 5.52 10.81
N PRO A 195 11.65 5.71 11.12
CA PRO A 195 12.70 5.95 10.13
C PRO A 195 13.34 4.66 9.58
N CYS A 196 12.60 3.55 9.52
CA CYS A 196 13.14 2.27 9.05
C CYS A 196 13.74 2.41 7.65
N THR A 197 14.99 2.02 7.47
CA THR A 197 15.77 2.24 6.24
C THR A 197 15.29 1.42 5.05
N TYR A 198 14.63 0.31 5.32
CA TYR A 198 14.11 -0.63 4.33
C TYR A 198 12.66 -0.33 3.89
N CYS A 199 12.01 0.62 4.56
CA CYS A 199 10.58 0.89 4.39
C CYS A 199 10.33 2.15 3.56
N ALA A 200 9.35 2.09 2.67
CA ALA A 200 8.92 3.20 1.84
C ALA A 200 8.36 4.39 2.66
N ALA A 201 7.82 4.16 3.85
CA ALA A 201 7.28 5.22 4.70
C ALA A 201 8.32 6.31 5.01
N ARG A 202 9.60 5.93 5.22
CA ARG A 202 10.71 6.88 5.37
C ARG A 202 10.85 7.78 4.14
N MET A 203 10.79 7.20 2.95
CA MET A 203 10.96 7.93 1.69
C MET A 203 9.79 8.90 1.47
N PHE A 204 8.57 8.51 1.80
CA PHE A 204 7.41 9.40 1.74
C PHE A 204 7.51 10.53 2.76
N ASN A 205 7.97 10.28 3.99
CA ASN A 205 8.22 11.34 4.97
C ASN A 205 9.23 12.36 4.44
N GLN A 206 10.30 11.91 3.77
CA GLN A 206 11.28 12.79 3.11
C GLN A 206 10.70 13.52 1.90
N LEU A 207 9.86 12.86 1.09
CA LEU A 207 9.21 13.46 -0.08
C LEU A 207 8.36 14.66 0.31
N TYR A 208 7.64 14.57 1.44
CA TYR A 208 6.74 15.63 1.91
C TYR A 208 7.37 16.56 2.95
N GLU A 209 8.68 16.42 3.22
CA GLU A 209 9.39 17.32 4.15
C GLU A 209 9.25 18.78 3.70
N GLY A 210 8.80 19.65 4.62
CA GLY A 210 8.54 21.07 4.34
C GLY A 210 7.23 21.37 3.60
N THR A 211 6.47 20.37 3.12
CA THR A 211 5.18 20.59 2.45
C THR A 211 3.98 20.16 3.28
N GLY A 212 4.17 19.19 4.19
CA GLY A 212 3.12 18.70 5.07
C GLY A 212 3.53 17.43 5.79
N GLN A 213 2.64 16.91 6.64
CA GLN A 213 2.87 15.68 7.38
C GLN A 213 2.30 14.48 6.63
N TYR A 214 3.17 13.51 6.26
CA TYR A 214 2.70 12.30 5.59
C TYR A 214 1.89 11.38 6.51
N GLY A 215 2.29 11.23 7.78
CA GLY A 215 1.60 10.42 8.78
C GLY A 215 0.30 11.06 9.27
N ARG A 216 -0.87 10.63 8.73
CA ARG A 216 -2.21 11.17 9.06
C ARG A 216 -3.17 10.04 9.36
N ARG A 217 -4.21 10.31 10.13
CA ARG A 217 -5.18 9.32 10.58
C ARG A 217 -6.62 9.79 10.41
N ARG A 218 -7.50 8.86 10.02
CA ARG A 218 -8.94 9.05 10.00
C ARG A 218 -9.50 9.15 11.42
N SER A 219 -10.57 9.89 11.59
CA SER A 219 -11.31 9.90 12.86
C SER A 219 -11.98 8.55 13.12
N HIS A 220 -12.31 8.29 14.37
CA HIS A 220 -13.07 7.09 14.74
C HIS A 220 -14.43 7.06 14.06
N ASP A 221 -15.11 8.20 14.01
CA ASP A 221 -16.45 8.31 13.44
C ASP A 221 -16.41 8.00 11.94
N ASN A 222 -15.44 8.51 11.20
CA ASN A 222 -15.28 8.24 9.78
C ASN A 222 -14.99 6.73 9.49
N VAL A 223 -14.13 6.09 10.30
CA VAL A 223 -13.86 4.65 10.17
C VAL A 223 -15.09 3.81 10.51
N LEU A 224 -15.80 4.17 11.58
CA LEU A 224 -16.98 3.43 12.02
C LEU A 224 -18.16 3.62 11.07
N GLU A 225 -18.35 4.80 10.51
CA GLU A 225 -19.39 5.06 9.51
C GLU A 225 -19.27 4.13 8.31
N GLU A 226 -18.04 4.00 7.76
CA GLU A 226 -17.76 3.07 6.65
C GLU A 226 -18.07 1.61 7.03
N LEU A 227 -17.58 1.16 8.19
CA LEU A 227 -17.78 -0.22 8.64
C LEU A 227 -19.25 -0.53 8.99
N ILE A 228 -19.96 0.41 9.59
CA ILE A 228 -21.38 0.25 9.91
C ILE A 228 -22.19 0.15 8.62
N GLY A 229 -21.90 0.99 7.61
CA GLY A 229 -22.54 0.90 6.31
C GLY A 229 -22.35 -0.48 5.67
N LEU A 230 -21.12 -1.01 5.66
CA LEU A 230 -20.81 -2.35 5.14
C LEU A 230 -21.50 -3.48 5.93
N ARG A 231 -21.59 -3.36 7.25
CA ARG A 231 -22.34 -4.31 8.10
C ARG A 231 -23.82 -4.30 7.76
N ASP A 232 -24.41 -3.13 7.65
CA ASP A 232 -25.85 -2.97 7.39
C ASP A 232 -26.23 -3.45 5.98
N GLU A 233 -25.28 -3.43 5.03
CA GLU A 233 -25.41 -4.06 3.72
C GLU A 233 -25.15 -5.59 3.74
N GLY A 234 -24.80 -6.18 4.88
CA GLY A 234 -24.47 -7.59 4.99
C GLY A 234 -23.12 -7.99 4.36
N LYS A 235 -22.23 -7.02 4.16
CA LYS A 235 -20.93 -7.18 3.50
C LYS A 235 -19.74 -7.19 4.47
N LEU A 236 -19.98 -7.31 5.77
CA LEU A 236 -18.92 -7.25 6.79
C LEU A 236 -18.97 -8.45 7.73
N SER A 237 -17.96 -9.31 7.66
CA SER A 237 -17.76 -10.44 8.58
C SER A 237 -16.43 -10.37 9.34
N TYR A 238 -15.41 -9.75 8.76
CA TYR A 238 -14.07 -9.60 9.33
C TYR A 238 -13.37 -8.36 8.77
N VAL A 239 -12.52 -7.71 9.57
CA VAL A 239 -11.74 -6.55 9.13
C VAL A 239 -10.24 -6.84 9.21
N ILE A 240 -9.53 -6.59 8.12
CA ILE A 240 -8.06 -6.60 8.07
C ILE A 240 -7.58 -5.15 8.00
N TYR A 241 -7.03 -4.63 9.09
CA TYR A 241 -6.43 -3.30 9.09
C TYR A 241 -5.02 -3.35 8.47
N LEU A 242 -4.87 -2.71 7.31
CA LEU A 242 -3.63 -2.68 6.52
C LEU A 242 -2.71 -1.50 6.86
N ASP A 243 -2.96 -0.83 7.97
CA ASP A 243 -2.11 0.27 8.42
C ASP A 243 -0.67 -0.21 8.64
N ASP A 244 0.32 0.58 8.22
CA ASP A 244 1.75 0.26 8.43
C ASP A 244 2.07 -0.05 9.91
N THR A 245 1.39 0.61 10.84
CA THR A 245 1.43 0.33 12.27
C THR A 245 0.19 0.91 12.94
N PHE A 246 -0.81 0.09 13.18
CA PHE A 246 -2.09 0.50 13.76
C PHE A 246 -1.93 1.15 15.15
N THR A 247 -0.98 0.69 15.92
CA THR A 247 -0.82 0.96 17.36
C THR A 247 0.01 2.20 17.70
N ILE A 248 0.34 3.08 16.74
CA ILE A 248 1.20 4.26 16.95
C ILE A 248 0.56 5.25 17.94
N TYR A 249 -0.71 5.55 17.77
CA TYR A 249 -1.40 6.62 18.52
C TYR A 249 -2.23 6.04 19.65
N ARG A 250 -1.63 5.84 20.81
CA ARG A 250 -2.26 5.17 21.97
C ARG A 250 -3.62 5.72 22.36
N ARG A 251 -3.81 7.06 22.34
CA ARG A 251 -5.10 7.67 22.69
C ARG A 251 -6.17 7.32 21.68
N TRP A 252 -5.80 7.33 20.41
CA TRP A 252 -6.71 6.94 19.32
C TRP A 252 -7.10 5.46 19.43
N VAL A 253 -6.12 4.56 19.65
CA VAL A 253 -6.39 3.11 19.82
C VAL A 253 -7.32 2.85 21.00
N LYS A 254 -7.10 3.51 22.13
CA LYS A 254 -7.97 3.36 23.31
C LYS A 254 -9.42 3.76 23.02
N GLU A 255 -9.62 4.89 22.37
CA GLU A 255 -10.98 5.36 22.02
C GLU A 255 -11.59 4.50 20.93
N PHE A 256 -10.80 4.11 19.92
CA PHE A 256 -11.23 3.16 18.89
C PHE A 256 -11.76 1.86 19.51
N CYS A 257 -10.99 1.20 20.36
CA CYS A 257 -11.41 -0.05 21.01
C CYS A 257 -12.72 0.12 21.76
N ARG A 258 -12.88 1.23 22.52
CA ARG A 258 -14.11 1.51 23.25
C ARG A 258 -15.33 1.61 22.33
N VAL A 259 -15.27 2.46 21.30
CA VAL A 259 -16.43 2.69 20.43
C VAL A 259 -16.67 1.52 19.48
N TYR A 260 -15.64 0.81 19.06
CA TYR A 260 -15.74 -0.37 18.22
C TYR A 260 -16.43 -1.54 18.95
N ALA A 261 -16.01 -1.82 20.19
CA ALA A 261 -16.65 -2.83 21.03
C ALA A 261 -18.13 -2.55 21.30
N GLU A 262 -18.49 -1.28 21.42
CA GLU A 262 -19.87 -0.84 21.65
C GLU A 262 -20.76 -0.97 20.40
N LYS A 263 -20.24 -0.56 19.22
CA LYS A 263 -21.04 -0.38 18.01
C LYS A 263 -20.97 -1.52 16.99
N LEU A 264 -19.85 -2.24 16.91
CA LEU A 264 -19.60 -3.21 15.83
C LEU A 264 -19.39 -4.65 16.31
N ARG A 265 -18.41 -4.88 17.17
CA ARG A 265 -18.00 -6.22 17.65
C ARG A 265 -17.71 -7.24 16.55
N ILE A 266 -17.24 -6.79 15.39
CA ILE A 266 -16.80 -7.65 14.31
C ILE A 266 -15.34 -8.05 14.57
N PRO A 267 -14.95 -9.32 14.40
CA PRO A 267 -13.55 -9.71 14.60
C PRO A 267 -12.63 -9.02 13.58
N PHE A 268 -11.39 -8.74 14.01
CA PHE A 268 -10.44 -8.05 13.18
C PHE A 268 -8.99 -8.46 13.43
N SER A 269 -8.13 -8.20 12.45
CA SER A 269 -6.68 -8.28 12.56
C SER A 269 -6.01 -6.95 12.22
N LEU A 270 -4.77 -6.78 12.67
CA LEU A 270 -4.00 -5.57 12.43
C LEU A 270 -2.49 -5.83 12.37
N HIS A 271 -1.75 -4.85 11.88
CA HIS A 271 -0.29 -4.82 11.94
C HIS A 271 0.19 -3.91 13.06
N ALA A 272 1.18 -4.36 13.81
CA ALA A 272 1.76 -3.60 14.91
C ALA A 272 3.29 -3.75 14.96
N ARG A 273 3.90 -2.86 15.71
CA ARG A 273 5.31 -2.95 16.11
C ARG A 273 5.38 -3.23 17.61
N VAL A 274 6.29 -4.10 18.02
CA VAL A 274 6.46 -4.43 19.44
C VAL A 274 6.78 -3.19 20.30
N GLU A 275 7.38 -2.15 19.70
CA GLU A 275 7.71 -0.90 20.36
C GLU A 275 6.47 -0.03 20.68
N THR A 276 5.35 -0.26 19.99
CA THR A 276 4.15 0.58 20.12
C THR A 276 3.05 -0.02 20.99
N VAL A 277 3.17 -1.28 21.38
CA VAL A 277 2.17 -1.99 22.19
C VAL A 277 2.54 -2.04 23.67
N THR A 278 1.51 -2.13 24.51
CA THR A 278 1.63 -2.42 25.94
C THR A 278 0.64 -3.51 26.30
N GLU A 279 0.85 -4.19 27.42
CA GLU A 279 -0.03 -5.24 27.92
C GLU A 279 -1.49 -4.77 28.04
N ASP A 280 -1.72 -3.59 28.63
CA ASP A 280 -3.06 -3.00 28.74
C ASP A 280 -3.70 -2.72 27.35
N MET A 281 -2.91 -2.28 26.37
CA MET A 281 -3.42 -2.06 25.00
C MET A 281 -3.85 -3.37 24.36
N LEU A 282 -3.12 -4.46 24.55
CA LEU A 282 -3.47 -5.78 24.02
C LEU A 282 -4.77 -6.30 24.63
N LYS A 283 -4.98 -6.12 25.93
CA LYS A 283 -6.25 -6.45 26.59
C LYS A 283 -7.42 -5.65 25.97
N MET A 284 -7.24 -4.33 25.78
CA MET A 284 -8.27 -3.50 25.15
C MET A 284 -8.57 -3.92 23.70
N LEU A 285 -7.55 -4.29 22.94
CA LEU A 285 -7.71 -4.78 21.56
C LEU A 285 -8.46 -6.12 21.54
N ALA A 286 -8.13 -7.05 22.43
CA ALA A 286 -8.83 -8.33 22.57
C ALA A 286 -10.30 -8.13 22.93
N ASP A 287 -10.60 -7.28 23.90
CA ASP A 287 -11.96 -6.94 24.33
C ASP A 287 -12.79 -6.31 23.19
N ALA A 288 -12.12 -5.57 22.28
CA ALA A 288 -12.74 -4.98 21.12
C ALA A 288 -12.98 -5.98 19.97
N GLY A 289 -12.41 -7.19 20.03
CA GLY A 289 -12.57 -8.21 19.00
C GLY A 289 -11.33 -8.45 18.12
N CYS A 290 -10.15 -7.95 18.52
CA CYS A 290 -8.91 -8.28 17.84
C CYS A 290 -8.59 -9.77 18.03
N THR A 291 -8.48 -10.50 16.93
CA THR A 291 -8.19 -11.95 16.95
C THR A 291 -6.76 -12.26 16.55
N GLN A 292 -6.09 -11.35 15.83
CA GLN A 292 -4.76 -11.59 15.30
C GLN A 292 -3.96 -10.29 15.16
N ILE A 293 -2.70 -10.35 15.52
CA ILE A 293 -1.74 -9.25 15.28
C ILE A 293 -0.52 -9.77 14.53
N THR A 294 -0.20 -9.09 13.43
CA THR A 294 1.02 -9.33 12.67
C THR A 294 2.12 -8.38 13.14
N TYR A 295 3.24 -8.91 13.59
CA TYR A 295 4.42 -8.14 14.00
C TYR A 295 5.56 -8.30 13.00
N GLY A 296 6.18 -7.18 12.61
CA GLY A 296 7.47 -7.24 11.93
C GLY A 296 8.58 -7.50 12.95
N VAL A 297 9.16 -8.69 12.95
CA VAL A 297 10.42 -9.01 13.66
C VAL A 297 11.60 -8.58 12.80
N GLU A 298 11.54 -8.90 11.55
CA GLU A 298 12.40 -8.60 10.42
C GLU A 298 13.74 -9.35 10.47
N SER A 299 14.51 -9.25 11.56
CA SER A 299 15.76 -9.98 11.77
C SER A 299 15.94 -10.36 13.23
N GLY A 300 16.49 -11.52 13.52
CA GLY A 300 16.88 -11.95 14.87
C GLY A 300 18.19 -11.31 15.33
N SER A 301 19.00 -10.80 14.40
CA SER A 301 20.25 -10.10 14.73
C SER A 301 19.97 -8.67 15.19
N GLU A 302 20.21 -8.38 16.47
CA GLU A 302 20.11 -7.03 17.03
C GLU A 302 21.05 -6.04 16.33
N LYS A 303 22.20 -6.53 15.88
CA LYS A 303 23.15 -5.73 15.11
C LYS A 303 22.54 -5.28 13.79
N ILE A 304 21.95 -6.18 13.01
CA ILE A 304 21.28 -5.86 11.73
C ILE A 304 20.10 -4.91 11.98
N ARG A 305 19.29 -5.18 12.99
CA ARG A 305 18.16 -4.28 13.31
C ARG A 305 18.63 -2.86 13.66
N ARG A 306 19.68 -2.73 14.47
CA ARG A 306 20.19 -1.42 14.89
C ARG A 306 20.96 -0.69 13.81
N GLU A 307 21.91 -1.36 13.15
CA GLU A 307 22.88 -0.72 12.26
C GLU A 307 22.40 -0.59 10.81
N VAL A 308 21.65 -1.59 10.33
CA VAL A 308 21.16 -1.62 8.94
C VAL A 308 19.74 -1.08 8.87
N MET A 309 18.85 -1.58 9.71
CA MET A 309 17.43 -1.25 9.64
C MET A 309 17.04 0.02 10.40
N GLN A 310 17.95 0.57 11.24
CA GLN A 310 17.69 1.70 12.13
C GLN A 310 16.46 1.45 13.04
N ARG A 311 16.39 0.24 13.57
CA ARG A 311 15.35 -0.21 14.48
C ARG A 311 15.97 -0.76 15.76
N GLY A 312 15.99 0.08 16.81
CA GLY A 312 16.63 -0.24 18.09
C GLY A 312 15.67 -0.97 19.04
N VAL A 313 15.40 -2.24 18.78
CA VAL A 313 14.62 -3.13 19.67
C VAL A 313 15.46 -4.37 19.99
N ASP A 314 15.48 -4.83 21.23
CA ASP A 314 16.14 -6.05 21.68
C ASP A 314 15.25 -7.30 21.49
N ASN A 315 15.86 -8.50 21.56
CA ASN A 315 15.13 -9.75 21.41
C ASN A 315 14.16 -10.00 22.56
N GLN A 316 14.51 -9.58 23.79
CA GLN A 316 13.63 -9.73 24.96
C GLN A 316 12.28 -9.04 24.76
N ARG A 317 12.27 -7.89 24.10
CA ARG A 317 11.03 -7.17 23.80
C ARG A 317 10.07 -7.97 22.92
N PHE A 318 10.57 -8.77 21.98
CA PHE A 318 9.71 -9.66 21.19
C PHE A 318 9.11 -10.76 22.07
N HIS A 319 9.91 -11.38 22.93
CA HIS A 319 9.42 -12.40 23.87
C HIS A 319 8.32 -11.85 24.76
N ASP A 320 8.55 -10.69 25.38
CA ASP A 320 7.57 -10.06 26.29
C ASP A 320 6.26 -9.76 25.56
N VAL A 321 6.32 -9.06 24.43
CA VAL A 321 5.12 -8.64 23.70
C VAL A 321 4.36 -9.81 23.11
N PHE A 322 5.05 -10.83 22.59
CA PHE A 322 4.39 -12.02 22.07
C PHE A 322 3.70 -12.82 23.16
N GLN A 323 4.33 -12.90 24.35
CA GLN A 323 3.70 -13.50 25.50
C GLN A 323 2.45 -12.73 25.94
N TRP A 324 2.54 -11.40 26.09
CA TRP A 324 1.37 -10.57 26.43
C TRP A 324 0.24 -10.67 25.40
N THR A 325 0.60 -10.80 24.12
CA THR A 325 -0.39 -10.94 23.04
C THR A 325 -1.13 -12.27 23.16
N ARG A 326 -0.41 -13.37 23.42
CA ARG A 326 -1.01 -14.70 23.67
C ARG A 326 -1.86 -14.72 24.95
N ASP A 327 -1.37 -14.11 26.04
CA ASP A 327 -2.09 -14.00 27.32
C ASP A 327 -3.40 -13.22 27.17
N ALA A 328 -3.45 -12.27 26.24
CA ALA A 328 -4.68 -11.56 25.87
C ALA A 328 -5.62 -12.37 24.96
N GLY A 329 -5.25 -13.59 24.55
CA GLY A 329 -6.05 -14.45 23.66
C GLY A 329 -5.96 -14.08 22.19
N ILE A 330 -4.96 -13.28 21.78
CA ILE A 330 -4.75 -12.83 20.41
C ILE A 330 -3.68 -13.71 19.74
N GLN A 331 -3.94 -14.14 18.51
CA GLN A 331 -2.98 -14.89 17.71
C GLN A 331 -1.84 -13.99 17.23
N VAL A 332 -0.61 -14.51 17.26
CA VAL A 332 0.60 -13.82 16.81
C VAL A 332 1.03 -14.36 15.46
N ILE A 333 1.22 -13.46 14.50
CA ILE A 333 1.95 -13.71 13.25
C ILE A 333 3.24 -12.91 13.28
N ALA A 334 4.33 -13.49 12.79
CA ALA A 334 5.64 -12.84 12.71
C ALA A 334 6.14 -12.76 11.27
N ASN A 335 6.57 -11.58 10.87
CA ASN A 335 7.23 -11.37 9.57
C ASN A 335 8.73 -11.20 9.75
N TYR A 336 9.50 -11.87 8.90
CA TYR A 336 10.96 -11.84 8.85
C TYR A 336 11.45 -11.41 7.47
N MET A 337 12.61 -10.79 7.42
CA MET A 337 13.27 -10.35 6.20
C MET A 337 14.64 -10.97 6.07
N LEU A 338 14.98 -11.45 4.88
CA LEU A 338 16.24 -12.12 4.57
C LEU A 338 16.97 -11.38 3.44
N GLY A 339 18.29 -11.44 3.43
CA GLY A 339 19.11 -10.84 2.38
C GLY A 339 19.32 -9.33 2.55
N LEU A 340 19.34 -8.84 3.78
CA LEU A 340 19.64 -7.45 4.10
C LEU A 340 21.10 -7.10 3.79
N PRO A 341 21.42 -5.86 3.38
CA PRO A 341 22.78 -5.44 3.10
C PRO A 341 23.71 -5.67 4.29
N GLY A 342 24.80 -6.43 4.08
CA GLY A 342 25.77 -6.76 5.13
C GLY A 342 25.35 -7.85 6.11
N GLU A 343 24.20 -8.50 5.87
CA GLU A 343 23.75 -9.65 6.66
C GLU A 343 24.66 -10.86 6.43
N SER A 344 25.22 -11.41 7.49
CA SER A 344 26.06 -12.60 7.47
C SER A 344 25.24 -13.87 7.66
N ARG A 345 25.87 -15.03 7.43
CA ARG A 345 25.25 -16.32 7.72
C ARG A 345 24.89 -16.47 9.22
N ASP A 346 25.72 -15.90 10.10
CA ASP A 346 25.47 -15.93 11.54
C ASP A 346 24.28 -15.04 11.91
N ASP A 347 24.08 -13.89 11.23
CA ASP A 347 22.90 -13.03 11.41
C ASP A 347 21.62 -13.73 10.96
N LEU A 348 21.68 -14.48 9.85
CA LEU A 348 20.56 -15.33 9.39
C LEU A 348 20.25 -16.44 10.39
N GLN A 349 21.28 -17.09 10.95
CA GLN A 349 21.11 -18.13 11.97
C GLN A 349 20.41 -17.55 13.20
N GLN A 350 20.82 -16.38 13.70
CA GLN A 350 20.14 -15.70 14.80
C GLN A 350 18.66 -15.41 14.49
N THR A 351 18.32 -15.11 13.22
CA THR A 351 16.93 -14.92 12.80
C THR A 351 16.12 -16.21 12.88
N LEU A 352 16.70 -17.33 12.45
CA LEU A 352 16.08 -18.65 12.56
C LEU A 352 15.91 -19.09 14.02
N ASP A 353 16.95 -18.87 14.85
CA ASP A 353 16.92 -19.22 16.26
C ASP A 353 15.82 -18.44 16.99
N LEU A 354 15.75 -17.13 16.80
CA LEU A 354 14.69 -16.29 17.38
C LEU A 354 13.30 -16.70 16.88
N ALA A 355 13.15 -17.05 15.60
CA ALA A 355 11.87 -17.50 15.06
C ALA A 355 11.40 -18.81 15.74
N GLN A 356 12.32 -19.72 16.04
CA GLN A 356 12.02 -20.95 16.77
C GLN A 356 11.65 -20.67 18.24
N GLU A 357 12.40 -19.78 18.91
CA GLU A 357 12.14 -19.40 20.30
C GLU A 357 10.79 -18.69 20.48
N LEU A 358 10.38 -17.87 19.53
CA LEU A 358 9.11 -17.13 19.59
C LEU A 358 7.88 -18.00 19.40
N ASP A 359 8.01 -19.19 18.81
CA ASP A 359 6.96 -20.21 18.65
C ASP A 359 5.61 -19.62 18.21
N VAL A 360 5.58 -19.01 17.03
CA VAL A 360 4.38 -18.34 16.50
C VAL A 360 3.52 -19.31 15.69
N LEU A 361 2.21 -19.03 15.66
CA LEU A 361 1.24 -19.83 14.91
C LEU A 361 1.53 -19.83 13.39
N ASP A 362 1.92 -18.67 12.88
CA ASP A 362 2.20 -18.47 11.45
C ASP A 362 3.28 -17.41 11.28
N PHE A 363 4.02 -17.49 10.18
CA PHE A 363 5.10 -16.56 9.88
C PHE A 363 5.30 -16.35 8.38
N GLY A 364 5.76 -15.16 8.01
CA GLY A 364 6.18 -14.83 6.66
C GLY A 364 7.69 -14.57 6.58
N TYR A 365 8.39 -15.17 5.61
CA TYR A 365 9.73 -14.80 5.24
C TYR A 365 9.74 -14.05 3.91
N PHE A 366 10.31 -12.85 3.92
CA PHE A 366 10.38 -11.99 2.76
C PHE A 366 11.84 -11.75 2.37
N VAL A 367 12.17 -11.99 1.12
CA VAL A 367 13.48 -11.59 0.60
C VAL A 367 13.51 -10.08 0.46
N PHE A 368 14.54 -9.45 1.02
CA PHE A 368 14.71 -8.00 0.91
C PHE A 368 14.78 -7.57 -0.56
N TYR A 369 13.93 -6.62 -0.92
CA TYR A 369 13.93 -6.00 -2.25
C TYR A 369 14.12 -4.48 -2.10
N PRO A 370 15.27 -3.94 -2.50
CA PRO A 370 15.55 -2.52 -2.31
C PRO A 370 14.68 -1.66 -3.21
N TYR A 371 14.02 -0.67 -2.61
CA TYR A 371 13.30 0.35 -3.39
C TYR A 371 14.28 1.31 -4.06
N PRO A 372 14.00 1.80 -5.28
CA PRO A 372 14.83 2.80 -5.96
C PRO A 372 15.13 3.99 -5.05
N VAL A 373 16.37 4.47 -5.07
CA VAL A 373 16.89 5.59 -4.27
C VAL A 373 16.72 5.48 -2.74
N SER A 374 16.33 4.31 -2.22
CA SER A 374 16.30 4.10 -0.77
C SER A 374 17.71 4.05 -0.19
N TYR A 375 17.85 4.36 1.11
CA TYR A 375 19.14 4.24 1.80
C TYR A 375 19.75 2.83 1.69
N THR A 376 18.93 1.81 1.79
CA THR A 376 19.36 0.41 1.63
C THR A 376 19.72 0.07 0.17
N HIS A 377 19.07 0.69 -0.82
CA HIS A 377 19.44 0.57 -2.22
C HIS A 377 20.84 1.16 -2.48
N LEU A 378 21.13 2.35 -1.97
CA LEU A 378 22.43 2.96 -2.09
C LEU A 378 23.52 2.11 -1.43
N ARG A 379 23.28 1.59 -0.21
CA ARG A 379 24.21 0.67 0.46
C ARG A 379 24.38 -0.66 -0.26
N ALA A 380 23.35 -1.23 -0.84
CA ALA A 380 23.46 -2.45 -1.64
C ALA A 380 24.41 -2.25 -2.85
N HIS A 381 24.39 -1.08 -3.47
CA HIS A 381 25.34 -0.74 -4.53
C HIS A 381 26.78 -0.53 -4.02
N GLU A 382 26.95 0.08 -2.85
CA GLU A 382 28.28 0.28 -2.25
C GLU A 382 28.95 -1.03 -1.83
N THR A 383 28.19 -2.04 -1.44
CA THR A 383 28.70 -3.35 -0.99
C THR A 383 28.94 -4.36 -2.12
N ARG A 384 28.76 -3.97 -3.39
CA ARG A 384 28.90 -4.83 -4.57
C ARG A 384 28.07 -6.13 -4.57
N TYR A 385 27.05 -6.24 -3.76
CA TYR A 385 26.06 -7.28 -3.92
C TYR A 385 25.15 -6.88 -5.09
N THR A 386 25.47 -7.38 -6.26
CA THR A 386 24.58 -7.24 -7.41
C THR A 386 23.34 -8.11 -7.17
N ILE A 387 22.19 -7.55 -7.40
CA ILE A 387 20.87 -8.25 -7.34
C ILE A 387 20.87 -9.52 -8.23
N SER A 388 21.81 -9.63 -9.18
CA SER A 388 22.03 -10.83 -9.99
C SER A 388 22.40 -12.08 -9.18
N ASP A 389 23.01 -11.92 -8.00
CA ASP A 389 23.45 -13.06 -7.20
C ASP A 389 22.40 -13.52 -6.18
N ALA A 390 21.36 -12.70 -5.93
CA ALA A 390 20.26 -13.02 -5.01
C ALA A 390 19.03 -13.66 -5.71
N VAL A 391 19.03 -13.76 -7.04
CA VAL A 391 17.86 -14.24 -7.82
C VAL A 391 17.99 -15.71 -8.23
N PHE A 392 19.08 -16.40 -7.90
CA PHE A 392 19.28 -17.82 -8.24
C PHE A 392 19.53 -18.65 -6.98
N TRP A 393 18.49 -18.94 -6.22
CA TRP A 393 18.30 -20.19 -5.47
C TRP A 393 16.82 -20.45 -5.27
#